data_291b335caf410c8b66d3167acb32c802
#
_entry.id   291b335caf410c8b66d3167acb32c802
#
_cell.length_a   1.000
_cell.length_b   1.000
_cell.length_c   1.000
_cell.angle_alpha   90.00
_cell.angle_beta   90.00
_cell.angle_gamma   90.00
#
_symmetry.space_group_name_H-M   'P 1'
#
loop_
_entity.id
_entity.type
_entity.pdbx_description
1 polymer ?
#
loop_
_entity_poly.entity_id
_entity_poly.type
_entity_poly.pdbx_seq_one_letter_code
_entity_poly.pdbx_strand_id
1 'polypeptide(L)'
;MFHRNYSFTFCIALILISITGCSKISKGKGKTIEQKYYVNQEREFQLGDIVEKKEPLQGNEENISIRYTVNQATLYNNPTEASVRKEEIMPIIEYPKSGVLVSVDEAMNSPMLILDVMVTNVNSEDCNISIFQLVEKGKDNEVIWIGSPCYYSEGKDVESPEYYHFPLLPAQSVNMKIGWYINPDDCDLGKIYLTDNLNGGEEYTSYVNLKL
;
A
#
# COMPACT_ATOMS: atom_id res chain seq x y z
N MET A 1 12.03 -52.59 15.78
CA MET A 1 13.17 -51.66 15.92
C MET A 1 13.81 -51.48 14.54
N PHE A 2 13.31 -50.55 13.72
CA PHE A 2 13.86 -50.24 12.40
C PHE A 2 13.79 -48.75 12.20
N HIS A 3 14.95 -48.10 12.30
CA HIS A 3 15.18 -46.71 11.89
C HIS A 3 15.24 -46.65 10.35
N ARG A 4 14.38 -45.87 9.73
CA ARG A 4 14.51 -45.52 8.31
C ARG A 4 14.85 -44.02 8.23
N ASN A 5 16.12 -43.74 7.98
CA ASN A 5 16.63 -42.44 7.60
C ASN A 5 16.19 -42.15 6.15
N TYR A 6 15.41 -41.09 5.94
CA TYR A 6 15.17 -40.51 4.62
C TYR A 6 16.13 -39.33 4.43
N SER A 7 17.17 -39.58 3.64
CA SER A 7 18.03 -38.52 3.11
C SER A 7 17.30 -37.85 1.93
N PHE A 8 16.92 -36.59 2.10
CA PHE A 8 16.38 -35.76 1.01
C PHE A 8 17.56 -35.12 0.27
N THR A 9 17.91 -35.69 -0.88
CA THR A 9 18.88 -35.11 -1.80
C THR A 9 18.15 -34.09 -2.69
N PHE A 10 18.43 -32.81 -2.47
CA PHE A 10 17.95 -31.72 -3.31
C PHE A 10 18.77 -31.67 -4.60
N CYS A 11 18.21 -32.14 -5.71
CA CYS A 11 18.78 -31.95 -7.04
C CYS A 11 18.39 -30.57 -7.55
N ILE A 12 19.32 -29.61 -7.50
CA ILE A 12 19.24 -28.33 -8.20
C ILE A 12 19.63 -28.62 -9.65
N ALA A 13 18.63 -28.62 -10.54
CA ALA A 13 18.85 -28.66 -11.98
C ALA A 13 19.15 -27.23 -12.47
N LEU A 14 20.43 -26.93 -12.68
CA LEU A 14 20.91 -25.75 -13.41
C LEU A 14 20.60 -25.94 -14.89
N ILE A 15 19.57 -25.27 -15.41
CA ILE A 15 19.34 -25.17 -16.84
C ILE A 15 20.18 -24.01 -17.38
N LEU A 16 21.35 -24.35 -17.93
CA LEU A 16 22.15 -23.46 -18.76
C LEU A 16 21.54 -23.40 -20.17
N ILE A 17 20.79 -22.34 -20.43
CA ILE A 17 20.37 -22.00 -21.79
C ILE A 17 21.49 -21.17 -22.42
N SER A 18 22.33 -21.81 -23.21
CA SER A 18 23.30 -21.16 -24.09
C SER A 18 22.55 -20.61 -25.32
N ILE A 19 22.28 -19.32 -25.35
CA ILE A 19 21.81 -18.63 -26.53
C ILE A 19 23.03 -18.00 -27.21
N THR A 20 23.61 -18.73 -28.18
CA THR A 20 24.51 -18.15 -29.18
C THR A 20 23.66 -17.54 -30.30
N GLY A 21 23.38 -16.26 -30.19
CA GLY A 21 22.76 -15.46 -31.24
C GLY A 21 23.45 -14.11 -31.30
N CYS A 22 24.48 -13.99 -32.17
CA CYS A 22 25.03 -12.70 -32.56
C CYS A 22 23.98 -11.90 -33.32
N SER A 23 23.24 -11.04 -32.67
CA SER A 23 22.58 -9.92 -33.31
C SER A 23 23.19 -8.63 -32.78
N LYS A 24 23.63 -7.77 -33.72
CA LYS A 24 24.14 -6.42 -33.42
C LYS A 24 23.11 -5.65 -32.62
N ILE A 25 23.32 -5.54 -31.28
CA ILE A 25 22.51 -4.66 -30.43
C ILE A 25 22.92 -3.22 -30.76
N SER A 26 22.10 -2.54 -31.56
CA SER A 26 22.17 -1.11 -31.68
C SER A 26 21.90 -0.53 -30.29
N LYS A 27 22.83 0.25 -29.74
CA LYS A 27 22.64 1.02 -28.52
C LYS A 27 21.60 2.12 -28.76
N GLY A 28 20.35 1.75 -28.89
CA GLY A 28 19.23 2.65 -28.68
C GLY A 28 19.20 3.00 -27.20
N LYS A 29 19.42 4.27 -26.84
CA LYS A 29 19.05 4.79 -25.54
C LYS A 29 17.54 4.62 -25.41
N GLY A 30 17.10 3.51 -24.82
CA GLY A 30 15.72 3.32 -24.43
C GLY A 30 15.39 4.45 -23.43
N LYS A 31 14.59 5.43 -23.84
CA LYS A 31 13.92 6.29 -22.89
C LYS A 31 13.00 5.37 -22.10
N THR A 32 13.29 5.13 -20.84
CA THR A 32 12.31 4.60 -19.89
C THR A 32 11.18 5.62 -19.88
N ILE A 33 10.03 5.26 -20.43
CA ILE A 33 8.83 6.09 -20.33
C ILE A 33 8.37 5.87 -18.90
N GLU A 34 8.57 6.87 -18.07
CA GLU A 34 8.04 6.91 -16.70
C GLU A 34 6.51 6.98 -16.82
N GLN A 35 5.82 5.94 -16.38
CA GLN A 35 4.36 5.91 -16.42
C GLN A 35 3.84 6.89 -15.37
N LYS A 36 3.10 7.90 -15.83
CA LYS A 36 2.46 8.89 -14.97
C LYS A 36 1.03 8.48 -14.69
N TYR A 37 0.60 8.63 -13.47
CA TYR A 37 -0.77 8.42 -13.02
C TYR A 37 -1.41 9.76 -12.71
N TYR A 38 -2.72 9.86 -12.88
CA TYR A 38 -3.48 11.08 -12.65
C TYR A 38 -4.69 10.79 -11.77
N VAL A 39 -5.04 11.75 -10.89
CA VAL A 39 -6.24 11.64 -10.07
C VAL A 39 -7.46 11.72 -10.96
N ASN A 40 -8.27 10.66 -10.98
CA ASN A 40 -9.57 10.63 -11.64
C ASN A 40 -10.58 11.40 -10.77
N GLN A 41 -11.07 12.52 -11.28
CA GLN A 41 -12.02 13.39 -10.55
C GLN A 41 -13.37 12.71 -10.26
N GLU A 42 -13.79 11.75 -11.08
CA GLU A 42 -15.02 10.99 -10.85
C GLU A 42 -14.89 9.99 -9.71
N ARG A 43 -13.64 9.72 -9.30
CA ARG A 43 -13.30 8.83 -8.19
C ARG A 43 -12.59 9.56 -7.05
N GLU A 44 -12.82 10.87 -6.94
CA GLU A 44 -12.34 11.70 -5.83
C GLU A 44 -13.42 11.82 -4.76
N PHE A 45 -13.08 11.42 -3.53
CA PHE A 45 -13.96 11.35 -2.36
C PHE A 45 -13.45 12.27 -1.25
N GLN A 46 -14.28 12.50 -0.23
CA GLN A 46 -13.96 13.29 0.95
C GLN A 46 -13.97 12.40 2.21
N LEU A 47 -13.43 12.90 3.31
CA LEU A 47 -13.56 12.24 4.62
C LEU A 47 -15.06 12.02 4.93
N GLY A 48 -15.38 10.82 5.41
CA GLY A 48 -16.74 10.38 5.72
C GLY A 48 -17.50 9.76 4.56
N ASP A 49 -17.03 9.90 3.32
CA ASP A 49 -17.66 9.25 2.18
C ASP A 49 -17.45 7.72 2.21
N ILE A 50 -18.43 6.99 1.69
CA ILE A 50 -18.31 5.54 1.50
C ILE A 50 -17.65 5.31 0.15
N VAL A 51 -16.50 4.64 0.17
CA VAL A 51 -15.75 4.29 -1.02
C VAL A 51 -15.86 2.79 -1.28
N GLU A 52 -16.18 2.44 -2.53
CA GLU A 52 -16.22 1.06 -3.00
C GLU A 52 -15.00 0.78 -3.87
N LYS A 53 -14.13 -0.13 -3.39
CA LYS A 53 -13.02 -0.64 -4.19
C LYS A 53 -13.59 -1.60 -5.23
N LYS A 54 -13.50 -1.18 -6.47
CA LYS A 54 -13.91 -1.96 -7.62
C LYS A 54 -12.73 -2.75 -8.18
N GLU A 55 -13.00 -3.95 -8.64
CA GLU A 55 -12.04 -4.80 -9.31
C GLU A 55 -12.62 -5.28 -10.65
N PRO A 56 -11.81 -5.30 -11.73
CA PRO A 56 -12.29 -5.81 -13.00
C PRO A 56 -12.51 -7.33 -12.89
N LEU A 57 -13.69 -7.79 -13.30
CA LEU A 57 -13.97 -9.20 -13.54
C LEU A 57 -13.82 -9.54 -15.02
N GLN A 58 -13.68 -10.83 -15.32
CA GLN A 58 -13.72 -11.28 -16.70
C GLN A 58 -15.12 -10.99 -17.30
N GLY A 59 -15.17 -10.27 -18.42
CA GLY A 59 -16.41 -10.04 -19.16
C GLY A 59 -17.13 -8.71 -18.89
N ASN A 60 -16.44 -7.65 -18.52
CA ASN A 60 -16.97 -6.31 -18.23
C ASN A 60 -17.88 -6.19 -16.98
N GLU A 61 -17.89 -7.19 -16.13
CA GLU A 61 -18.53 -7.08 -14.82
C GLU A 61 -17.55 -6.46 -13.82
N GLU A 62 -18.06 -5.61 -12.91
CA GLU A 62 -17.30 -5.04 -11.81
C GLU A 62 -17.65 -5.78 -10.53
N ASN A 63 -16.63 -6.11 -9.73
CA ASN A 63 -16.81 -6.63 -8.38
C ASN A 63 -16.44 -5.58 -7.35
N ILE A 64 -17.26 -5.43 -6.32
CA ILE A 64 -16.92 -4.65 -5.13
C ILE A 64 -16.30 -5.62 -4.12
N SER A 65 -14.99 -5.56 -3.97
CA SER A 65 -14.29 -6.44 -3.03
C SER A 65 -14.34 -5.91 -1.60
N ILE A 66 -14.09 -4.62 -1.43
CA ILE A 66 -14.00 -3.93 -0.15
C ILE A 66 -14.79 -2.63 -0.24
N ARG A 67 -15.47 -2.28 0.87
CA ARG A 67 -16.02 -0.94 1.12
C ARG A 67 -15.28 -0.33 2.30
N TYR A 68 -14.92 0.94 2.20
CA TYR A 68 -14.26 1.63 3.30
C TYR A 68 -14.71 3.08 3.45
N THR A 69 -14.49 3.63 4.65
CA THR A 69 -14.72 5.04 4.96
C THR A 69 -13.55 5.54 5.78
N VAL A 70 -12.92 6.62 5.35
CA VAL A 70 -11.93 7.34 6.16
C VAL A 70 -12.66 8.36 7.02
N ASN A 71 -12.81 8.04 8.32
CA ASN A 71 -13.57 8.87 9.23
C ASN A 71 -12.79 10.13 9.65
N GLN A 72 -11.48 9.98 9.83
CA GLN A 72 -10.61 11.05 10.32
C GLN A 72 -9.17 10.87 9.81
N ALA A 73 -8.49 11.99 9.59
CA ALA A 73 -7.06 12.06 9.37
C ALA A 73 -6.45 13.00 10.41
N THR A 74 -5.38 12.57 11.08
CA THR A 74 -4.73 13.37 12.14
C THR A 74 -3.21 13.24 12.00
N LEU A 75 -2.55 14.38 11.88
CA LEU A 75 -1.09 14.46 11.91
C LEU A 75 -0.60 14.69 13.34
N TYR A 76 0.22 13.78 13.84
CA TYR A 76 0.89 13.86 15.12
C TYR A 76 2.36 14.23 14.94
N ASN A 77 2.97 14.91 15.93
CA ASN A 77 4.40 15.25 15.87
C ASN A 77 5.30 14.01 15.93
N ASN A 78 4.83 12.93 16.52
CA ASN A 78 5.52 11.65 16.60
C ASN A 78 4.55 10.51 16.93
N PRO A 79 4.92 9.23 16.72
CA PRO A 79 4.09 8.07 17.03
C PRO A 79 3.63 7.96 18.48
N THR A 80 4.45 8.42 19.44
CA THR A 80 4.09 8.36 20.88
C THR A 80 2.87 9.23 21.19
N GLU A 81 2.75 10.42 20.58
CA GLU A 81 1.56 11.27 20.72
C GLU A 81 0.31 10.60 20.12
N ALA A 82 0.46 9.77 19.10
CA ALA A 82 -0.60 8.95 18.52
C ALA A 82 -0.91 7.69 19.35
N SER A 83 -0.22 7.48 20.48
CA SER A 83 -0.27 6.26 21.31
C SER A 83 0.19 5.00 20.56
N VAL A 84 1.09 5.15 19.59
CA VAL A 84 1.73 4.06 18.85
C VAL A 84 3.07 3.74 19.48
N ARG A 85 3.29 2.46 19.81
CA ARG A 85 4.53 1.98 20.42
C ARG A 85 5.53 1.60 19.34
N LYS A 86 6.82 1.64 19.67
CA LYS A 86 7.90 1.32 18.74
C LYS A 86 7.78 -0.08 18.10
N GLU A 87 7.39 -1.07 18.90
CA GLU A 87 7.22 -2.46 18.46
C GLU A 87 6.00 -2.69 17.55
N GLU A 88 5.12 -1.71 17.44
CA GLU A 88 3.95 -1.75 16.55
C GLU A 88 4.26 -1.17 15.16
N ILE A 89 5.39 -0.46 15.02
CA ILE A 89 5.83 0.09 13.74
C ILE A 89 6.55 -0.99 12.93
N MET A 90 6.25 -1.06 11.65
CA MET A 90 6.92 -1.98 10.73
C MET A 90 8.43 -1.71 10.68
N PRO A 91 9.26 -2.75 10.61
CA PRO A 91 10.73 -2.60 10.64
C PRO A 91 11.31 -1.95 9.38
N ILE A 92 10.54 -1.89 8.29
CA ILE A 92 10.93 -1.27 7.03
C ILE A 92 9.94 -0.16 6.73
N ILE A 93 10.43 1.08 6.71
CA ILE A 93 9.63 2.26 6.41
C ILE A 93 10.27 2.93 5.20
N GLU A 94 9.52 3.05 4.11
CA GLU A 94 9.95 3.81 2.96
C GLU A 94 9.75 5.30 3.20
N TYR A 95 10.82 6.08 2.98
CA TYR A 95 10.73 7.53 3.05
C TYR A 95 9.88 8.07 1.89
N PRO A 96 8.92 8.97 2.18
CA PRO A 96 8.08 9.57 1.15
C PRO A 96 8.92 10.19 0.04
N LYS A 97 8.51 9.97 -1.21
CA LYS A 97 9.07 10.52 -2.45
C LYS A 97 10.51 10.12 -2.80
N SER A 98 11.33 9.63 -1.87
CA SER A 98 12.74 9.34 -2.14
C SER A 98 13.07 7.85 -2.26
N GLY A 99 12.17 6.97 -1.79
CA GLY A 99 12.43 5.52 -1.69
C GLY A 99 13.56 5.18 -0.71
N VAL A 100 13.95 6.11 0.15
CA VAL A 100 14.97 5.87 1.19
C VAL A 100 14.31 5.20 2.37
N LEU A 101 14.93 4.12 2.87
CA LEU A 101 14.46 3.43 4.07
C LEU A 101 14.78 4.25 5.31
N VAL A 102 13.78 4.44 6.16
CA VAL A 102 13.89 5.13 7.45
C VAL A 102 13.93 4.09 8.56
N SER A 103 14.83 4.25 9.53
CA SER A 103 14.87 3.38 10.69
C SER A 103 13.64 3.62 11.60
N VAL A 104 13.25 2.58 12.35
CA VAL A 104 12.14 2.71 13.33
C VAL A 104 12.46 3.77 14.38
N ASP A 105 13.72 3.91 14.80
CA ASP A 105 14.14 4.96 15.77
C ASP A 105 13.97 6.37 15.21
N GLU A 106 14.25 6.57 13.94
CA GLU A 106 14.02 7.85 13.24
C GLU A 106 12.53 8.11 13.11
N ALA A 107 11.75 7.13 12.71
CA ALA A 107 10.29 7.23 12.60
C ALA A 107 9.63 7.59 13.94
N MET A 108 10.12 7.05 15.06
CA MET A 108 9.61 7.36 16.40
C MET A 108 9.81 8.83 16.81
N ASN A 109 10.70 9.56 16.16
CA ASN A 109 10.99 10.97 16.40
C ASN A 109 10.48 11.90 15.29
N SER A 110 9.66 11.39 14.40
CA SER A 110 9.20 12.09 13.20
C SER A 110 7.68 12.14 13.13
N PRO A 111 7.10 13.09 12.38
CA PRO A 111 5.65 13.19 12.24
C PRO A 111 5.01 11.92 11.70
N MET A 112 3.84 11.58 12.24
CA MET A 112 3.05 10.42 11.85
C MET A 112 1.61 10.84 11.52
N LEU A 113 1.17 10.49 10.33
CA LEU A 113 -0.23 10.63 9.93
C LEU A 113 -0.98 9.36 10.33
N ILE A 114 -2.04 9.52 11.09
CA ILE A 114 -2.97 8.43 11.45
C ILE A 114 -4.31 8.66 10.78
N LEU A 115 -4.80 7.66 10.09
CA LEU A 115 -6.17 7.60 9.57
C LEU A 115 -7.00 6.65 10.43
N ASP A 116 -8.21 7.08 10.77
CA ASP A 116 -9.27 6.23 11.34
C ASP A 116 -10.11 5.72 10.17
N VAL A 117 -10.07 4.41 9.91
CA VAL A 117 -10.67 3.80 8.73
C VAL A 117 -11.59 2.67 9.13
N MET A 118 -12.85 2.74 8.72
CA MET A 118 -13.77 1.60 8.77
C MET A 118 -13.66 0.83 7.46
N VAL A 119 -13.36 -0.47 7.55
CA VAL A 119 -13.25 -1.37 6.39
C VAL A 119 -14.30 -2.46 6.52
N THR A 120 -15.02 -2.72 5.42
CA THR A 120 -15.98 -3.82 5.28
C THR A 120 -15.53 -4.72 4.15
N ASN A 121 -15.35 -6.00 4.43
CA ASN A 121 -15.19 -7.00 3.39
C ASN A 121 -16.56 -7.27 2.76
N VAL A 122 -16.74 -6.89 1.49
CA VAL A 122 -18.01 -7.10 0.77
C VAL A 122 -18.02 -8.50 0.17
N ASN A 123 -17.00 -8.84 -0.60
CA ASN A 123 -16.92 -10.11 -1.32
C ASN A 123 -15.48 -10.47 -1.70
N SER A 124 -14.53 -10.30 -0.78
CA SER A 124 -13.13 -10.69 -1.01
C SER A 124 -12.82 -11.98 -0.27
N GLU A 125 -12.17 -12.92 -0.94
CA GLU A 125 -11.64 -14.13 -0.29
C GLU A 125 -10.44 -13.81 0.60
N ASP A 126 -9.65 -12.80 0.19
CA ASP A 126 -8.49 -12.29 0.93
C ASP A 126 -8.65 -10.78 1.16
N CYS A 127 -9.03 -10.41 2.37
CA CYS A 127 -9.21 -9.01 2.75
C CYS A 127 -7.84 -8.37 3.04
N ASN A 128 -7.05 -8.18 1.99
CA ASN A 128 -5.75 -7.54 2.08
C ASN A 128 -5.89 -6.00 2.01
N ILE A 129 -5.52 -5.32 3.10
CA ILE A 129 -5.56 -3.85 3.22
C ILE A 129 -4.20 -3.17 2.95
N SER A 130 -3.17 -3.93 2.59
CA SER A 130 -1.87 -3.37 2.17
C SER A 130 -1.94 -2.53 0.89
N ILE A 131 -3.12 -2.52 0.27
CA ILE A 131 -3.44 -1.70 -0.90
C ILE A 131 -3.47 -0.20 -0.63
N PHE A 132 -3.68 0.23 0.61
CA PHE A 132 -3.76 1.65 0.95
C PHE A 132 -2.39 2.32 0.85
N GLN A 133 -2.34 3.39 0.06
CA GLN A 133 -1.14 4.19 -0.17
C GLN A 133 -1.44 5.67 0.03
N LEU A 134 -0.45 6.45 0.46
CA LEU A 134 -0.56 7.91 0.42
C LEU A 134 0.05 8.45 -0.87
N VAL A 135 -0.66 9.43 -1.43
CA VAL A 135 -0.23 10.18 -2.60
C VAL A 135 -0.46 11.67 -2.41
N GLU A 136 0.33 12.49 -3.08
CA GLU A 136 0.10 13.93 -3.22
C GLU A 136 -0.43 14.21 -4.62
N LYS A 137 -1.46 15.05 -4.71
CA LYS A 137 -1.98 15.57 -5.97
C LYS A 137 -1.11 16.73 -6.44
N GLY A 138 -0.23 16.43 -7.39
CA GLY A 138 0.69 17.38 -7.99
C GLY A 138 0.00 18.32 -8.97
N LYS A 139 0.83 19.01 -9.78
CA LYS A 139 0.35 19.86 -10.87
C LYS A 139 -0.38 19.01 -11.92
N ASP A 140 -1.43 19.56 -12.52
CA ASP A 140 -2.23 18.91 -13.56
C ASP A 140 -2.86 17.57 -13.12
N ASN A 141 -3.15 17.41 -11.82
CA ASN A 141 -3.68 16.20 -11.17
C ASN A 141 -2.72 14.98 -11.23
N GLU A 142 -1.43 15.17 -11.51
CA GLU A 142 -0.45 14.11 -11.45
C GLU A 142 -0.38 13.49 -10.05
N VAL A 143 -0.34 12.17 -9.97
CA VAL A 143 -0.19 11.44 -8.71
C VAL A 143 1.29 11.32 -8.37
N ILE A 144 1.67 11.84 -7.21
CA ILE A 144 3.02 11.70 -6.66
C ILE A 144 2.92 10.76 -5.46
N TRP A 145 3.55 9.60 -5.55
CA TRP A 145 3.55 8.63 -4.45
C TRP A 145 4.31 9.18 -3.23
N ILE A 146 3.71 9.04 -2.05
CA ILE A 146 4.32 9.44 -0.77
C ILE A 146 4.87 8.22 -0.05
N GLY A 147 4.05 7.19 0.19
CA GLY A 147 4.52 6.00 0.88
C GLY A 147 3.45 5.00 1.23
N SER A 148 3.94 3.84 1.68
CA SER A 148 3.14 2.75 2.22
C SER A 148 2.89 2.94 3.73
N PRO A 149 1.84 2.32 4.29
CA PRO A 149 1.61 2.34 5.73
C PRO A 149 2.76 1.69 6.51
N CYS A 150 3.04 2.21 7.69
CA CYS A 150 4.00 1.65 8.62
C CYS A 150 3.38 1.17 9.95
N TYR A 151 2.08 1.38 10.14
CA TYR A 151 1.36 0.99 11.33
C TYR A 151 -0.09 0.61 11.01
N TYR A 152 -0.58 -0.44 11.68
CA TYR A 152 -1.98 -0.83 11.71
C TYR A 152 -2.36 -1.22 13.14
N SER A 153 -3.51 -0.74 13.64
CA SER A 153 -3.97 -1.10 14.99
C SER A 153 -4.56 -2.50 15.05
N GLU A 154 -5.03 -3.03 13.93
CA GLU A 154 -5.73 -4.31 13.81
C GLU A 154 -5.18 -5.12 12.63
N GLY A 155 -5.42 -6.42 12.60
CA GLY A 155 -5.15 -7.27 11.45
C GLY A 155 -3.69 -7.60 11.19
N LYS A 156 -2.86 -7.55 12.23
CA LYS A 156 -1.46 -7.95 12.11
C LYS A 156 -1.37 -9.45 11.89
N ASP A 157 -0.89 -9.86 10.72
CA ASP A 157 -0.56 -11.26 10.48
C ASP A 157 0.72 -11.62 11.25
N VAL A 158 0.60 -12.60 12.14
CA VAL A 158 1.70 -13.06 12.99
C VAL A 158 2.70 -13.89 12.18
N GLU A 159 2.24 -14.52 11.09
CA GLU A 159 3.06 -15.42 10.26
C GLU A 159 3.83 -14.68 9.15
N SER A 160 3.34 -13.51 8.73
CA SER A 160 3.98 -12.69 7.70
C SER A 160 3.94 -11.21 8.10
N PRO A 161 4.91 -10.74 8.90
CA PRO A 161 4.94 -9.36 9.39
C PRO A 161 5.10 -8.32 8.26
N GLU A 162 5.40 -8.75 7.05
CA GLU A 162 5.53 -7.88 5.86
C GLU A 162 4.19 -7.60 5.17
N TYR A 163 3.16 -8.42 5.44
CA TYR A 163 1.84 -8.30 4.82
C TYR A 163 0.76 -8.35 5.90
N TYR A 164 -0.02 -7.28 6.00
CA TYR A 164 -1.16 -7.24 6.90
C TYR A 164 -2.36 -7.89 6.23
N HIS A 165 -2.56 -9.18 6.52
CA HIS A 165 -3.78 -9.87 6.17
C HIS A 165 -4.85 -9.61 7.23
N PHE A 166 -6.05 -9.32 6.76
CA PHE A 166 -7.21 -9.15 7.62
C PHE A 166 -8.06 -10.41 7.55
N PRO A 167 -8.21 -11.16 8.65
CA PRO A 167 -9.12 -12.31 8.71
C PRO A 167 -10.58 -11.85 8.81
N LEU A 168 -10.98 -10.94 7.93
CA LEU A 168 -12.31 -10.37 7.89
C LEU A 168 -13.15 -11.17 6.89
N LEU A 169 -14.15 -11.90 7.38
CA LEU A 169 -15.05 -12.66 6.53
C LEU A 169 -15.96 -11.73 5.72
N PRO A 170 -16.51 -12.17 4.58
CA PRO A 170 -17.52 -11.43 3.83
C PRO A 170 -18.63 -10.90 4.72
N ALA A 171 -19.06 -9.66 4.49
CA ALA A 171 -20.02 -8.90 5.27
C ALA A 171 -19.58 -8.46 6.69
N GLN A 172 -18.37 -8.79 7.12
CA GLN A 172 -17.81 -8.25 8.37
C GLN A 172 -17.14 -6.90 8.16
N SER A 173 -17.14 -6.09 9.23
CA SER A 173 -16.49 -4.79 9.27
C SER A 173 -15.55 -4.68 10.46
N VAL A 174 -14.51 -3.88 10.30
CA VAL A 174 -13.59 -3.52 11.38
C VAL A 174 -13.30 -2.02 11.31
N ASN A 175 -13.14 -1.40 12.47
CA ASN A 175 -12.64 -0.03 12.58
C ASN A 175 -11.19 -0.10 13.03
N MET A 176 -10.30 0.55 12.28
CA MET A 176 -8.87 0.47 12.54
C MET A 176 -8.17 1.81 12.35
N LYS A 177 -7.00 1.93 12.97
CA LYS A 177 -6.08 3.02 12.69
C LYS A 177 -4.97 2.52 11.77
N ILE A 178 -4.70 3.29 10.72
CA ILE A 178 -3.60 3.03 9.79
C ILE A 178 -2.67 4.24 9.85
N GLY A 179 -1.35 4.00 9.93
CA GLY A 179 -0.36 5.05 10.11
C GLY A 179 0.72 5.09 9.04
N TRP A 180 1.13 6.31 8.70
CA TRP A 180 2.21 6.58 7.77
C TRP A 180 3.23 7.51 8.39
N TYR A 181 4.50 7.22 8.16
CA TYR A 181 5.54 8.23 8.31
C TYR A 181 5.35 9.32 7.24
N ILE A 182 5.42 10.57 7.64
CA ILE A 182 5.28 11.70 6.73
C ILE A 182 6.25 12.82 7.12
N ASN A 183 6.88 13.44 6.12
CA ASN A 183 7.64 14.66 6.32
C ASN A 183 6.84 15.85 5.77
N PRO A 184 6.29 16.71 6.64
CA PRO A 184 5.50 17.87 6.21
C PRO A 184 6.28 18.89 5.36
N ASP A 185 7.61 18.90 5.49
CA ASP A 185 8.47 19.83 4.71
C ASP A 185 8.60 19.37 3.24
N ASP A 186 8.34 18.09 2.95
CA ASP A 186 8.47 17.50 1.61
C ASP A 186 7.13 17.36 0.88
N CYS A 187 6.00 17.63 1.55
CA CYS A 187 4.65 17.40 1.04
C CYS A 187 3.78 18.65 1.21
N ASP A 188 2.89 18.90 0.25
CA ASP A 188 1.77 19.84 0.43
C ASP A 188 0.62 19.12 1.16
N LEU A 189 0.54 19.32 2.49
CA LEU A 189 -0.44 18.64 3.33
C LEU A 189 -1.89 18.83 2.84
N GLY A 190 -2.21 19.99 2.26
CA GLY A 190 -3.54 20.25 1.70
C GLY A 190 -3.88 19.45 0.43
N LYS A 191 -2.91 18.70 -0.10
CA LYS A 191 -3.06 17.90 -1.33
C LYS A 191 -2.79 16.42 -1.13
N ILE A 192 -2.84 15.94 0.10
CA ILE A 192 -2.63 14.53 0.42
C ILE A 192 -3.92 13.75 0.30
N TYR A 193 -3.82 12.61 -0.38
CA TYR A 193 -4.91 11.67 -0.60
C TYR A 193 -4.53 10.27 -0.15
N LEU A 194 -5.52 9.53 0.37
CA LEU A 194 -5.46 8.08 0.45
C LEU A 194 -5.93 7.50 -0.87
N THR A 195 -5.22 6.49 -1.39
CA THR A 195 -5.65 5.71 -2.56
C THR A 195 -5.67 4.22 -2.25
N ASP A 196 -6.51 3.47 -2.94
CA ASP A 196 -6.76 2.05 -2.71
C ASP A 196 -6.18 1.12 -3.79
N ASN A 197 -5.65 1.66 -4.89
CA ASN A 197 -5.20 0.80 -6.00
C ASN A 197 -4.32 1.55 -7.02
N LEU A 198 -3.11 1.97 -6.64
CA LEU A 198 -2.21 2.71 -7.55
C LEU A 198 -1.92 2.02 -8.88
N ASN A 199 -2.00 0.69 -8.94
CA ASN A 199 -1.66 -0.11 -10.12
C ASN A 199 -2.89 -0.65 -10.87
N GLY A 200 -4.10 -0.36 -10.42
CA GLY A 200 -5.33 -0.95 -10.94
C GLY A 200 -5.94 -0.30 -12.17
N GLY A 201 -5.36 0.80 -12.65
CA GLY A 201 -5.94 1.64 -13.70
C GLY A 201 -6.78 2.78 -13.14
N GLU A 202 -6.86 3.89 -13.86
CA GLU A 202 -7.51 5.13 -13.40
C GLU A 202 -9.00 4.94 -13.08
N GLU A 203 -9.68 4.05 -13.79
CA GLU A 203 -11.10 3.76 -13.61
C GLU A 203 -11.42 3.00 -12.31
N TYR A 204 -10.44 2.26 -11.77
CA TYR A 204 -10.62 1.45 -10.55
C TYR A 204 -9.96 2.06 -9.32
N THR A 205 -9.15 3.12 -9.49
CA THR A 205 -8.43 3.76 -8.39
C THR A 205 -9.26 4.86 -7.76
N SER A 206 -9.48 4.77 -6.44
CA SER A 206 -10.18 5.80 -5.67
C SER A 206 -9.18 6.69 -4.93
N TYR A 207 -9.56 7.95 -4.73
CA TYR A 207 -8.75 8.96 -4.06
C TYR A 207 -9.57 9.67 -3.00
N VAL A 208 -9.20 9.54 -1.71
CA VAL A 208 -9.88 10.24 -0.61
C VAL A 208 -9.03 11.43 -0.17
N ASN A 209 -9.54 12.64 -0.31
CA ASN A 209 -8.88 13.86 0.13
C ASN A 209 -8.87 13.93 1.66
N LEU A 210 -7.68 13.99 2.25
CA LEU A 210 -7.52 13.93 3.72
C LEU A 210 -7.69 15.28 4.42
N LYS A 211 -7.60 16.40 3.71
CA LYS A 211 -7.78 17.77 4.24
C LYS A 211 -6.97 18.06 5.51
N LEU A 212 -5.66 17.75 5.46
CA LEU A 212 -4.73 17.96 6.57
C LEU A 212 -4.43 19.43 6.83
#